data_a06b71943cd883605fb5627f752e6696
#
_entry.id   a06b71943cd883605fb5627f752e6696
#
_cell.length_a   1.000
_cell.length_b   1.000
_cell.length_c   1.000
_cell.angle_alpha   90.00
_cell.angle_beta   90.00
_cell.angle_gamma   90.00
#
_symmetry.space_group_name_H-M   'P 1'
#
loop_
_entity.id
_entity.type
_entity.pdbx_description
1 polymer ?
#
loop_
_entity_poly.entity_id
_entity_poly.type
_entity_poly.pdbx_seq_one_letter_code
_entity_poly.pdbx_strand_id
1 'polypeptide(L)'
;MSILCGLPLVECVYCLACARWAWKRCLHTAGHDSENWGFATAEEFEPIPRLCRYILAVYEDDLRHPLWAPPGGYGISPDLLLLKKTYEDTRGRAPPYVLYLDHEHEDIVLAIRGLNLAKESDYAVLLDNKLGKKKYDGGYVHNGLLKAAGWVLDAECEVLRELVAKHPNYTLTFVGHSLGAGVAAMLTMVVVQNRDRLGNIDRKRVRCYAIAPARCMSLNLAVRYADVINSVVLQASYRFFFPIYLVVDEFRILCKSLI
;
A
#
# COMPACT_ATOMS: atom_id res chain seq x y z
N MET A 1 -47.85 17.45 -15.61
CA MET A 1 -46.77 16.52 -16.02
C MET A 1 -45.36 17.10 -15.96
N SER A 2 -45.16 18.35 -15.59
CA SER A 2 -43.83 19.00 -15.66
C SER A 2 -42.97 18.98 -14.37
N ILE A 3 -43.57 18.63 -13.23
CA ILE A 3 -42.84 18.68 -11.94
C ILE A 3 -42.06 17.39 -11.65
N LEU A 4 -42.50 16.25 -12.13
CA LEU A 4 -41.85 14.96 -11.90
C LEU A 4 -40.59 14.71 -12.77
N CYS A 5 -40.47 15.43 -13.90
CA CYS A 5 -39.25 15.35 -14.74
C CYS A 5 -38.12 16.28 -14.28
N GLY A 6 -38.39 17.29 -13.43
CA GLY A 6 -37.40 18.23 -12.98
C GLY A 6 -36.52 17.70 -11.83
N LEU A 7 -37.05 16.84 -10.96
CA LEU A 7 -36.34 16.30 -9.80
C LEU A 7 -35.12 15.46 -10.21
N PRO A 8 -35.22 14.48 -11.15
CA PRO A 8 -34.04 13.72 -11.57
C PRO A 8 -32.98 14.57 -12.25
N LEU A 9 -33.38 15.64 -12.93
CA LEU A 9 -32.44 16.55 -13.58
C LEU A 9 -31.67 17.40 -12.58
N VAL A 10 -32.35 17.86 -11.53
CA VAL A 10 -31.71 18.58 -10.41
C VAL A 10 -30.75 17.68 -9.64
N GLU A 11 -31.14 16.43 -9.37
CA GLU A 11 -30.26 15.44 -8.74
C GLU A 11 -29.03 15.14 -9.59
N CYS A 12 -29.19 14.95 -10.91
CA CYS A 12 -28.07 14.76 -11.83
C CYS A 12 -27.11 15.97 -11.84
N VAL A 13 -27.65 17.20 -11.88
CA VAL A 13 -26.85 18.42 -11.85
C VAL A 13 -26.12 18.54 -10.51
N TYR A 14 -26.77 18.21 -9.41
CA TYR A 14 -26.17 18.22 -8.08
C TYR A 14 -25.04 17.17 -7.97
N CYS A 15 -25.28 15.95 -8.43
CA CYS A 15 -24.25 14.89 -8.46
C CYS A 15 -23.05 15.28 -9.34
N LEU A 16 -23.29 15.88 -10.51
CA LEU A 16 -22.24 16.36 -11.39
C LEU A 16 -21.46 17.53 -10.75
N ALA A 17 -22.14 18.43 -10.05
CA ALA A 17 -21.50 19.53 -9.33
C ALA A 17 -20.63 19.01 -8.17
N CYS A 18 -21.12 18.03 -7.40
CA CYS A 18 -20.37 17.35 -6.35
C CYS A 18 -19.18 16.58 -6.92
N ALA A 19 -19.36 15.85 -8.01
CA ALA A 19 -18.28 15.14 -8.68
C ALA A 19 -17.23 16.11 -9.22
N ARG A 20 -17.63 17.21 -9.83
CA ARG A 20 -16.72 18.26 -10.30
C ARG A 20 -15.99 18.95 -9.17
N TRP A 21 -16.67 19.22 -8.05
CA TRP A 21 -16.06 19.80 -6.87
C TRP A 21 -15.03 18.85 -6.25
N ALA A 22 -15.40 17.57 -6.07
CA ALA A 22 -14.49 16.53 -5.58
C ALA A 22 -13.28 16.35 -6.51
N TRP A 23 -13.52 16.32 -7.83
CA TRP A 23 -12.49 16.25 -8.85
C TRP A 23 -11.53 17.44 -8.78
N LYS A 24 -12.04 18.67 -8.72
CA LYS A 24 -11.19 19.86 -8.57
C LYS A 24 -10.40 19.85 -7.27
N ARG A 25 -10.99 19.37 -6.18
CA ARG A 25 -10.32 19.28 -4.89
C ARG A 25 -9.23 18.20 -4.89
N CYS A 26 -9.48 17.05 -5.53
CA CYS A 26 -8.47 16.01 -5.75
C CYS A 26 -7.31 16.51 -6.63
N LEU A 27 -7.60 17.19 -7.72
CA LEU A 27 -6.57 17.78 -8.59
C LEU A 27 -5.73 18.83 -7.86
N HIS A 28 -6.36 19.69 -7.06
CA HIS A 28 -5.67 20.76 -6.37
C HIS A 28 -4.76 20.26 -5.23
N THR A 29 -5.11 19.13 -4.60
CA THR A 29 -4.34 18.61 -3.47
C THR A 29 -3.33 17.52 -3.86
N ALA A 30 -3.50 16.86 -4.99
CA ALA A 30 -2.66 15.73 -5.40
C ALA A 30 -1.62 16.06 -6.48
N GLY A 31 -1.83 17.12 -7.26
CA GLY A 31 -1.02 17.39 -8.45
C GLY A 31 -0.04 18.56 -8.34
N HIS A 32 -0.42 19.62 -7.65
CA HIS A 32 0.38 20.85 -7.66
C HIS A 32 1.70 20.73 -6.88
N ASP A 33 1.68 20.05 -5.75
CA ASP A 33 2.88 19.92 -4.91
C ASP A 33 3.92 18.95 -5.52
N SER A 34 3.48 18.07 -6.41
CA SER A 34 4.36 17.05 -7.02
C SER A 34 5.01 17.49 -8.35
N GLU A 35 4.58 18.60 -8.95
CA GLU A 35 5.14 19.09 -10.22
C GLU A 35 6.63 19.45 -10.12
N ASN A 36 7.07 19.87 -8.93
CA ASN A 36 8.45 20.28 -8.65
C ASN A 36 9.30 19.17 -8.02
N TRP A 37 8.75 17.96 -7.83
CA TRP A 37 9.50 16.87 -7.23
C TRP A 37 10.41 16.22 -8.28
N GLY A 38 11.65 15.90 -7.87
CA GLY A 38 12.59 15.20 -8.71
C GLY A 38 12.11 13.77 -9.02
N PHE A 39 12.56 13.21 -10.11
CA PHE A 39 12.35 11.79 -10.42
C PHE A 39 13.15 10.93 -9.47
N ALA A 40 12.64 9.72 -9.22
CA ALA A 40 13.42 8.71 -8.51
C ALA A 40 14.70 8.37 -9.29
N THR A 41 15.77 8.12 -8.57
CA THR A 41 17.01 7.60 -9.16
C THR A 41 16.81 6.15 -9.60
N ALA A 42 17.71 5.64 -10.43
CA ALA A 42 17.69 4.23 -10.83
C ALA A 42 17.81 3.28 -9.64
N GLU A 43 18.58 3.66 -8.61
CA GLU A 43 18.75 2.87 -7.37
C GLU A 43 17.46 2.83 -6.54
N GLU A 44 16.76 3.97 -6.44
CA GLU A 44 15.47 4.03 -5.74
C GLU A 44 14.38 3.22 -6.47
N PHE A 45 14.48 3.12 -7.80
CA PHE A 45 13.51 2.39 -8.63
C PHE A 45 13.79 0.88 -8.69
N GLU A 46 15.02 0.46 -8.58
CA GLU A 46 15.47 -0.91 -8.78
C GLU A 46 14.57 -1.97 -8.07
N PRO A 47 14.23 -1.84 -6.77
CA PRO A 47 13.45 -2.87 -6.08
C PRO A 47 11.97 -2.93 -6.48
N ILE A 48 11.43 -1.88 -7.11
CA ILE A 48 9.98 -1.72 -7.32
C ILE A 48 9.39 -2.78 -8.25
N PRO A 49 9.95 -3.08 -9.44
CA PRO A 49 9.39 -4.10 -10.33
C PRO A 49 9.30 -5.48 -9.66
N ARG A 50 10.34 -5.85 -8.90
CA ARG A 50 10.36 -7.09 -8.12
C ARG A 50 9.26 -7.10 -7.06
N LEU A 51 9.18 -6.05 -6.26
CA LEU A 51 8.18 -5.92 -5.18
C LEU A 51 6.74 -5.88 -5.71
N CYS A 52 6.51 -5.28 -6.88
CA CYS A 52 5.20 -5.32 -7.55
C CYS A 52 4.79 -6.74 -7.91
N ARG A 53 5.72 -7.62 -8.30
CA ARG A 53 5.42 -9.04 -8.56
C ARG A 53 4.92 -9.75 -7.31
N TYR A 54 5.51 -9.50 -6.15
CA TYR A 54 5.03 -10.04 -4.87
C TYR A 54 3.62 -9.55 -4.55
N ILE A 55 3.30 -8.26 -4.78
CA ILE A 55 1.95 -7.73 -4.58
C ILE A 55 0.95 -8.43 -5.51
N LEU A 56 1.28 -8.57 -6.79
CA LEU A 56 0.40 -9.22 -7.77
C LEU A 56 0.17 -10.69 -7.43
N ALA A 57 1.20 -11.38 -6.94
CA ALA A 57 1.10 -12.78 -6.52
C ALA A 57 0.13 -13.00 -5.35
N VAL A 58 -0.18 -11.97 -4.54
CA VAL A 58 -1.21 -12.07 -3.48
C VAL A 58 -2.60 -12.31 -4.04
N TYR A 59 -2.84 -11.91 -5.30
CA TYR A 59 -4.14 -12.07 -5.95
C TYR A 59 -4.38 -13.48 -6.51
N GLU A 60 -3.32 -14.29 -6.63
CA GLU A 60 -3.42 -15.66 -7.14
C GLU A 60 -3.87 -16.61 -6.03
N ASP A 61 -4.70 -17.58 -6.37
CA ASP A 61 -5.09 -18.64 -5.45
C ASP A 61 -3.95 -19.68 -5.32
N ASP A 62 -3.37 -20.07 -6.44
CA ASP A 62 -2.22 -20.99 -6.51
C ASP A 62 -1.11 -20.39 -7.39
N LEU A 63 0.06 -20.15 -6.80
CA LEU A 63 1.23 -19.63 -7.53
C LEU A 63 1.87 -20.65 -8.49
N ARG A 64 1.57 -21.93 -8.35
CA ARG A 64 2.02 -22.96 -9.28
C ARG A 64 1.21 -22.96 -10.57
N HIS A 65 -0.04 -22.51 -10.49
CA HIS A 65 -0.97 -22.37 -11.61
C HIS A 65 -1.58 -20.96 -11.64
N PRO A 66 -0.76 -19.91 -11.84
CA PRO A 66 -1.24 -18.55 -11.75
C PRO A 66 -2.18 -18.20 -12.91
N LEU A 67 -3.28 -17.51 -12.61
CA LEU A 67 -4.28 -17.09 -13.59
C LEU A 67 -3.94 -15.71 -14.22
N TRP A 68 -3.23 -14.87 -13.50
CA TRP A 68 -3.01 -13.46 -13.84
C TRP A 68 -1.54 -13.11 -14.03
N ALA A 69 -0.66 -14.11 -14.06
CA ALA A 69 0.77 -13.87 -14.22
C ALA A 69 1.08 -13.21 -15.58
N PRO A 70 2.02 -12.27 -15.62
CA PRO A 70 2.51 -11.73 -16.88
C PRO A 70 3.22 -12.82 -17.71
N PRO A 71 3.43 -12.59 -19.01
CA PRO A 71 4.25 -13.48 -19.82
C PRO A 71 5.61 -13.75 -19.16
N GLY A 72 5.98 -15.01 -18.98
CA GLY A 72 7.18 -15.41 -18.23
C GLY A 72 6.97 -15.63 -16.73
N GLY A 73 5.73 -15.50 -16.23
CA GLY A 73 5.38 -15.73 -14.82
C GLY A 73 5.77 -14.56 -13.90
N TYR A 74 5.60 -14.75 -12.60
CA TYR A 74 5.99 -13.74 -11.61
C TYR A 74 7.51 -13.73 -11.32
N GLY A 75 8.25 -14.76 -11.76
CA GLY A 75 9.66 -14.93 -11.39
C GLY A 75 9.86 -15.16 -9.88
N ILE A 76 8.83 -15.68 -9.20
CA ILE A 76 8.82 -15.99 -7.77
C ILE A 76 8.71 -17.50 -7.64
N SER A 77 9.67 -18.14 -6.93
CA SER A 77 9.54 -19.55 -6.61
C SER A 77 8.44 -19.76 -5.57
N PRO A 78 7.44 -20.63 -5.82
CA PRO A 78 6.42 -20.97 -4.84
C PRO A 78 6.98 -21.56 -3.54
N ASP A 79 8.18 -22.14 -3.58
CA ASP A 79 8.84 -22.76 -2.43
C ASP A 79 9.39 -21.72 -1.45
N LEU A 80 9.52 -20.46 -1.88
CA LEU A 80 9.92 -19.32 -1.04
C LEU A 80 8.73 -18.66 -0.33
N LEU A 81 7.50 -19.09 -0.64
CA LEU A 81 6.29 -18.65 0.05
C LEU A 81 6.20 -19.36 1.41
N LEU A 82 6.44 -18.60 2.48
CA LEU A 82 6.40 -19.13 3.85
C LEU A 82 4.99 -19.20 4.41
N LEU A 83 4.16 -18.21 4.11
CA LEU A 83 2.74 -18.20 4.49
C LEU A 83 1.90 -17.35 3.53
N LYS A 84 0.62 -17.72 3.46
CA LYS A 84 -0.40 -16.96 2.77
C LYS A 84 -1.63 -16.86 3.69
N LYS A 85 -2.15 -15.66 3.86
CA LYS A 85 -3.37 -15.40 4.63
C LYS A 85 -4.45 -14.88 3.70
N THR A 86 -5.57 -15.59 3.69
CA THR A 86 -6.78 -15.27 2.94
C THR A 86 -7.72 -14.35 3.73
N TYR A 87 -8.86 -13.96 3.16
CA TYR A 87 -9.91 -13.24 3.89
C TYR A 87 -10.51 -14.06 5.04
N GLU A 88 -10.53 -15.38 4.91
CA GLU A 88 -11.00 -16.30 5.95
C GLU A 88 -10.03 -16.32 7.13
N ASP A 89 -8.74 -16.43 6.86
CA ASP A 89 -7.70 -16.43 7.88
C ASP A 89 -7.65 -15.10 8.64
N THR A 90 -7.77 -13.97 7.91
CA THR A 90 -7.76 -12.64 8.53
C THR A 90 -9.09 -12.28 9.20
N ARG A 91 -10.16 -13.02 8.91
CA ARG A 91 -11.53 -12.72 9.40
C ARG A 91 -11.94 -11.28 9.12
N GLY A 92 -11.50 -10.74 7.98
CA GLY A 92 -11.75 -9.37 7.57
C GLY A 92 -11.06 -8.28 8.41
N ARG A 93 -10.13 -8.62 9.30
CA ARG A 93 -9.39 -7.64 10.13
C ARG A 93 -8.27 -6.95 9.39
N ALA A 94 -7.74 -7.62 8.35
CA ALA A 94 -6.76 -7.08 7.43
C ALA A 94 -7.02 -7.63 6.01
N PRO A 95 -6.60 -6.94 4.94
CA PRO A 95 -6.57 -7.50 3.60
C PRO A 95 -5.67 -8.75 3.56
N PRO A 96 -5.88 -9.67 2.62
CA PRO A 96 -5.00 -10.81 2.39
C PRO A 96 -3.55 -10.40 2.19
N TYR A 97 -2.62 -11.23 2.66
CA TYR A 97 -1.19 -10.99 2.53
C TYR A 97 -0.41 -12.30 2.43
N VAL A 98 0.81 -12.17 1.97
CA VAL A 98 1.78 -13.27 1.85
C VAL A 98 3.10 -12.86 2.46
N LEU A 99 3.86 -13.86 2.94
CA LEU A 99 5.21 -13.68 3.44
C LEU A 99 6.16 -14.55 2.60
N TYR A 100 7.15 -13.91 2.00
CA TYR A 100 8.20 -14.53 1.21
C TYR A 100 9.56 -14.37 1.85
N LEU A 101 10.43 -15.35 1.60
CA LEU A 101 11.84 -15.28 1.92
C LEU A 101 12.63 -15.21 0.61
N ASP A 102 13.07 -14.03 0.23
CA ASP A 102 13.85 -13.79 -0.98
C ASP A 102 15.35 -13.89 -0.68
N HIS A 103 15.94 -15.04 -1.01
CA HIS A 103 17.35 -15.28 -0.76
C HIS A 103 18.26 -14.56 -1.74
N GLU A 104 17.79 -14.25 -2.95
CA GLU A 104 18.56 -13.58 -3.97
C GLU A 104 18.84 -12.12 -3.59
N HIS A 105 17.86 -11.47 -2.96
CA HIS A 105 17.96 -10.06 -2.56
C HIS A 105 18.10 -9.87 -1.05
N GLU A 106 18.32 -10.95 -0.30
CA GLU A 106 18.45 -10.94 1.16
C GLU A 106 17.28 -10.20 1.85
N ASP A 107 16.03 -10.56 1.48
CA ASP A 107 14.84 -9.81 1.86
C ASP A 107 13.74 -10.73 2.42
N ILE A 108 13.14 -10.34 3.53
CA ILE A 108 11.95 -10.94 4.12
C ILE A 108 10.78 -10.04 3.71
N VAL A 109 9.96 -10.48 2.75
CA VAL A 109 8.94 -9.62 2.12
C VAL A 109 7.55 -10.01 2.57
N LEU A 110 6.84 -9.10 3.26
CA LEU A 110 5.43 -9.23 3.55
C LEU A 110 4.64 -8.31 2.60
N ALA A 111 3.93 -8.94 1.64
CA ALA A 111 3.17 -8.27 0.61
C ALA A 111 1.67 -8.31 0.91
N ILE A 112 1.00 -7.15 0.84
CA ILE A 112 -0.41 -6.96 1.23
C ILE A 112 -1.23 -6.57 0.00
N ARG A 113 -2.36 -7.27 -0.20
CA ARG A 113 -3.31 -7.02 -1.27
C ARG A 113 -3.95 -5.64 -1.17
N GLY A 114 -4.28 -5.05 -2.32
CA GLY A 114 -5.13 -3.86 -2.42
C GLY A 114 -6.62 -4.14 -2.18
N LEU A 115 -7.42 -3.08 -2.24
CA LEU A 115 -8.87 -3.12 -2.04
C LEU A 115 -9.56 -4.15 -2.95
N ASN A 116 -10.42 -4.97 -2.38
CA ASN A 116 -11.36 -5.81 -3.11
C ASN A 116 -12.76 -5.22 -3.03
N LEU A 117 -13.27 -4.76 -4.16
CA LEU A 117 -14.59 -4.14 -4.25
C LEU A 117 -15.76 -5.08 -3.87
N ALA A 118 -15.55 -6.39 -3.92
CA ALA A 118 -16.54 -7.39 -3.54
C ALA A 118 -16.50 -7.77 -2.04
N LYS A 119 -15.56 -7.20 -1.25
CA LYS A 119 -15.38 -7.55 0.17
C LYS A 119 -15.73 -6.38 1.08
N GLU A 120 -16.81 -6.53 1.83
CA GLU A 120 -17.28 -5.54 2.81
C GLU A 120 -16.23 -5.22 3.90
N SER A 121 -15.43 -6.21 4.28
CA SER A 121 -14.36 -6.04 5.26
C SER A 121 -13.32 -5.00 4.87
N ASP A 122 -12.98 -4.93 3.58
CA ASP A 122 -12.01 -3.94 3.09
C ASP A 122 -12.58 -2.52 3.16
N TYR A 123 -13.89 -2.37 2.88
CA TYR A 123 -14.58 -1.09 3.09
C TYR A 123 -14.65 -0.72 4.56
N ALA A 124 -14.88 -1.68 5.45
CA ALA A 124 -14.89 -1.41 6.88
C ALA A 124 -13.53 -0.87 7.37
N VAL A 125 -12.43 -1.44 6.88
CA VAL A 125 -11.07 -0.92 7.17
C VAL A 125 -10.89 0.49 6.59
N LEU A 126 -11.31 0.72 5.35
CA LEU A 126 -11.14 2.00 4.67
C LEU A 126 -12.00 3.12 5.27
N LEU A 127 -13.24 2.81 5.67
CA LEU A 127 -14.19 3.79 6.21
C LEU A 127 -13.96 4.12 7.69
N ASP A 128 -13.28 3.28 8.47
CA ASP A 128 -12.90 3.57 9.86
C ASP A 128 -11.74 4.57 9.93
N ASN A 129 -11.90 5.70 9.27
CA ASN A 129 -10.82 6.66 9.07
C ASN A 129 -10.55 7.50 10.35
N LYS A 130 -11.59 8.02 11.04
CA LYS A 130 -11.47 8.92 12.20
C LYS A 130 -10.46 10.06 11.96
N LEU A 131 -10.58 10.73 10.80
CA LEU A 131 -9.70 11.81 10.34
C LEU A 131 -9.34 12.79 11.46
N GLY A 132 -8.03 12.98 11.67
CA GLY A 132 -7.49 13.93 12.65
C GLY A 132 -7.80 13.61 14.11
N LYS A 133 -8.33 12.42 14.43
CA LYS A 133 -8.72 12.01 15.80
C LYS A 133 -7.83 10.92 16.37
N LYS A 134 -7.40 9.94 15.55
CA LYS A 134 -6.56 8.85 16.02
C LYS A 134 -5.11 9.32 16.13
N LYS A 135 -4.66 9.55 17.34
CA LYS A 135 -3.28 9.91 17.65
C LYS A 135 -2.39 8.67 17.65
N TYR A 136 -1.18 8.81 17.10
CA TYR A 136 -0.12 7.83 17.12
C TYR A 136 1.24 8.53 17.00
N ASP A 137 2.20 8.21 17.84
CA ASP A 137 3.58 8.72 17.82
C ASP A 137 3.71 10.24 17.57
N GLY A 138 2.89 11.03 18.25
CA GLY A 138 2.90 12.49 18.15
C GLY A 138 2.23 13.08 16.90
N GLY A 139 1.56 12.26 16.10
CA GLY A 139 0.78 12.70 14.94
C GLY A 139 -0.58 12.04 14.87
N TYR A 140 -1.19 12.09 13.68
CA TYR A 140 -2.49 11.50 13.42
C TYR A 140 -2.39 10.45 12.32
N VAL A 141 -3.14 9.37 12.46
CA VAL A 141 -3.17 8.25 11.52
C VAL A 141 -4.59 7.80 11.20
N HIS A 142 -4.73 7.08 10.11
CA HIS A 142 -5.96 6.41 9.72
C HIS A 142 -6.23 5.22 10.68
N ASN A 143 -7.35 5.26 11.39
CA ASN A 143 -7.65 4.31 12.46
C ASN A 143 -7.77 2.85 11.97
N GLY A 144 -8.53 2.61 10.90
CA GLY A 144 -8.74 1.27 10.36
C GLY A 144 -7.44 0.63 9.85
N LEU A 145 -6.61 1.40 9.14
CA LEU A 145 -5.31 0.92 8.67
C LEU A 145 -4.36 0.59 9.81
N LEU A 146 -4.35 1.43 10.87
CA LEU A 146 -3.55 1.14 12.06
C LEU A 146 -4.01 -0.12 12.78
N LYS A 147 -5.32 -0.34 12.91
CA LYS A 147 -5.88 -1.57 13.49
C LYS A 147 -5.50 -2.81 12.67
N ALA A 148 -5.63 -2.74 11.34
CA ALA A 148 -5.25 -3.83 10.45
C ALA A 148 -3.74 -4.14 10.59
N ALA A 149 -2.89 -3.13 10.61
CA ALA A 149 -1.45 -3.27 10.80
C ALA A 149 -1.10 -3.91 12.16
N GLY A 150 -1.74 -3.44 13.24
CA GLY A 150 -1.55 -4.03 14.57
C GLY A 150 -1.94 -5.51 14.61
N TRP A 151 -3.07 -5.85 13.97
CA TRP A 151 -3.51 -7.24 13.88
C TRP A 151 -2.51 -8.11 13.10
N VAL A 152 -1.97 -7.64 11.96
CA VAL A 152 -0.95 -8.37 11.19
C VAL A 152 0.30 -8.59 12.02
N LEU A 153 0.79 -7.57 12.74
CA LEU A 153 1.94 -7.75 13.62
C LEU A 153 1.66 -8.76 14.74
N ASP A 154 0.48 -8.70 15.35
CA ASP A 154 0.12 -9.64 16.42
C ASP A 154 0.03 -11.08 15.89
N ALA A 155 -0.52 -11.26 14.69
CA ALA A 155 -0.65 -12.58 14.06
C ALA A 155 0.69 -13.20 13.66
N GLU A 156 1.63 -12.39 13.16
CA GLU A 156 2.85 -12.90 12.54
C GLU A 156 4.13 -12.58 13.34
N CYS A 157 3.99 -12.01 14.54
CA CYS A 157 5.12 -11.57 15.35
C CYS A 157 6.17 -12.65 15.58
N GLU A 158 5.76 -13.87 15.91
CA GLU A 158 6.65 -14.99 16.20
C GLU A 158 7.44 -15.41 14.94
N VAL A 159 6.73 -15.61 13.82
CA VAL A 159 7.34 -15.99 12.55
C VAL A 159 8.33 -14.91 12.07
N LEU A 160 7.93 -13.64 12.14
CA LEU A 160 8.80 -12.53 11.76
C LEU A 160 10.03 -12.45 12.66
N ARG A 161 9.88 -12.67 13.96
CA ARG A 161 11.00 -12.66 14.93
C ARG A 161 11.98 -13.77 14.62
N GLU A 162 11.51 -14.99 14.37
CA GLU A 162 12.34 -16.13 14.01
C GLU A 162 13.11 -15.90 12.71
N LEU A 163 12.43 -15.36 11.69
CA LEU A 163 13.08 -15.06 10.39
C LEU A 163 14.15 -13.98 10.54
N VAL A 164 13.85 -12.90 11.26
CA VAL A 164 14.79 -11.80 11.51
C VAL A 164 16.03 -12.29 12.26
N ALA A 165 15.86 -13.20 13.23
CA ALA A 165 16.96 -13.79 14.00
C ALA A 165 17.78 -14.78 13.15
N LYS A 166 17.13 -15.60 12.34
CA LYS A 166 17.76 -16.59 11.44
C LYS A 166 18.55 -15.92 10.31
N HIS A 167 18.08 -14.77 9.84
CA HIS A 167 18.65 -14.02 8.72
C HIS A 167 19.08 -12.60 9.16
N PRO A 168 20.19 -12.47 9.92
CA PRO A 168 20.57 -11.20 10.54
C PRO A 168 20.97 -10.11 9.54
N ASN A 169 21.32 -10.47 8.31
CA ASN A 169 21.67 -9.53 7.24
C ASN A 169 20.50 -9.15 6.35
N TYR A 170 19.38 -9.88 6.42
CA TYR A 170 18.23 -9.61 5.55
C TYR A 170 17.46 -8.37 6.00
N THR A 171 16.90 -7.68 5.01
CA THR A 171 15.94 -6.60 5.21
C THR A 171 14.56 -7.18 5.51
N LEU A 172 13.75 -6.52 6.32
CA LEU A 172 12.33 -6.81 6.52
C LEU A 172 11.54 -5.75 5.75
N THR A 173 10.95 -6.18 4.64
CA THR A 173 10.26 -5.30 3.70
C THR A 173 8.75 -5.52 3.74
N PHE A 174 8.01 -4.46 4.01
CA PHE A 174 6.56 -4.41 3.90
C PHE A 174 6.17 -3.74 2.58
N VAL A 175 5.33 -4.39 1.79
CA VAL A 175 4.92 -3.85 0.50
C VAL A 175 3.43 -4.03 0.28
N GLY A 176 2.79 -3.11 -0.41
CA GLY A 176 1.37 -3.23 -0.74
C GLY A 176 0.94 -2.21 -1.79
N HIS A 177 -0.25 -2.41 -2.34
CA HIS A 177 -0.86 -1.52 -3.30
C HIS A 177 -2.15 -0.92 -2.74
N SER A 178 -2.40 0.37 -2.97
CA SER A 178 -3.64 1.07 -2.59
C SER A 178 -3.96 0.90 -1.09
N LEU A 179 -5.06 0.21 -0.72
CA LEU A 179 -5.42 -0.12 0.67
C LEU A 179 -4.28 -0.86 1.38
N GLY A 180 -3.70 -1.88 0.71
CA GLY A 180 -2.57 -2.66 1.24
C GLY A 180 -1.32 -1.82 1.45
N ALA A 181 -1.09 -0.78 0.62
CA ALA A 181 0.00 0.16 0.81
C ALA A 181 -0.16 0.96 2.12
N GLY A 182 -1.40 1.40 2.41
CA GLY A 182 -1.72 2.06 3.68
C GLY A 182 -1.48 1.15 4.89
N VAL A 183 -1.88 -0.13 4.80
CA VAL A 183 -1.62 -1.12 5.87
C VAL A 183 -0.13 -1.37 6.03
N ALA A 184 0.63 -1.54 4.93
CA ALA A 184 2.08 -1.74 4.94
C ALA A 184 2.81 -0.56 5.60
N ALA A 185 2.43 0.68 5.26
CA ALA A 185 2.99 1.87 5.88
C ALA A 185 2.71 1.94 7.38
N MET A 186 1.47 1.65 7.81
CA MET A 186 1.12 1.57 9.24
C MET A 186 1.87 0.43 9.94
N LEU A 187 2.00 -0.74 9.31
CA LEU A 187 2.73 -1.88 9.85
C LEU A 187 4.21 -1.55 10.08
N THR A 188 4.82 -0.85 9.13
CA THR A 188 6.19 -0.34 9.28
C THR A 188 6.34 0.56 10.50
N MET A 189 5.43 1.51 10.69
CA MET A 189 5.45 2.38 11.87
C MET A 189 5.27 1.60 13.17
N VAL A 190 4.33 0.64 13.21
CA VAL A 190 4.07 -0.19 14.38
C VAL A 190 5.30 -1.06 14.70
N VAL A 191 5.93 -1.66 13.70
CA VAL A 191 7.17 -2.46 13.87
C VAL A 191 8.32 -1.60 14.37
N VAL A 192 8.54 -0.43 13.79
CA VAL A 192 9.61 0.49 14.21
C VAL A 192 9.44 0.94 15.66
N GLN A 193 8.20 1.13 16.13
CA GLN A 193 7.93 1.48 17.53
C GLN A 193 8.01 0.30 18.51
N ASN A 194 7.84 -0.94 18.02
CA ASN A 194 7.83 -2.16 18.81
C ASN A 194 8.91 -3.15 18.35
N ARG A 195 10.13 -2.65 18.08
CA ARG A 195 11.25 -3.47 17.57
C ARG A 195 11.67 -4.58 18.51
N ASP A 196 11.45 -4.39 19.80
CA ASP A 196 11.66 -5.36 20.85
C ASP A 196 10.89 -6.67 20.61
N ARG A 197 9.70 -6.58 20.04
CA ARG A 197 8.87 -7.74 19.67
C ARG A 197 9.52 -8.59 18.57
N LEU A 198 10.37 -8.00 17.73
CA LEU A 198 11.09 -8.65 16.63
C LEU A 198 12.60 -8.81 16.94
N GLY A 199 12.96 -9.00 18.22
CA GLY A 199 14.34 -9.21 18.62
C GLY A 199 15.24 -7.96 18.50
N ASN A 200 14.65 -6.78 18.65
CA ASN A 200 15.32 -5.48 18.51
C ASN A 200 15.94 -5.26 17.11
N ILE A 201 15.23 -5.68 16.06
CA ILE A 201 15.67 -5.45 14.67
C ILE A 201 16.12 -4.00 14.46
N ASP A 202 17.25 -3.80 13.79
CA ASP A 202 17.74 -2.46 13.47
C ASP A 202 16.72 -1.75 12.56
N ARG A 203 16.40 -0.49 12.87
CA ARG A 203 15.54 0.36 12.06
C ARG A 203 15.98 0.40 10.59
N LYS A 204 17.28 0.37 10.34
CA LYS A 204 17.85 0.37 8.98
C LYS A 204 17.52 -0.88 8.18
N ARG A 205 17.16 -1.97 8.84
CA ARG A 205 16.73 -3.23 8.22
C ARG A 205 15.24 -3.28 7.94
N VAL A 206 14.46 -2.29 8.37
CA VAL A 206 13.02 -2.22 8.11
C VAL A 206 12.77 -1.28 6.92
N ARG A 207 11.99 -1.73 5.94
CA ARG A 207 11.63 -0.96 4.74
C ARG A 207 10.15 -1.10 4.45
N CYS A 208 9.58 -0.08 3.85
CA CYS A 208 8.25 -0.11 3.27
C CYS A 208 8.27 0.47 1.87
N TYR A 209 7.58 -0.20 0.95
CA TYR A 209 7.28 0.34 -0.37
C TYR A 209 5.77 0.39 -0.55
N ALA A 210 5.21 1.56 -0.38
CA ALA A 210 3.79 1.82 -0.46
C ALA A 210 3.43 2.23 -1.90
N ILE A 211 2.85 1.32 -2.68
CA ILE A 211 2.52 1.55 -4.09
C ILE A 211 1.14 2.21 -4.18
N ALA A 212 1.08 3.41 -4.76
CA ALA A 212 -0.13 4.21 -4.90
C ALA A 212 -0.93 4.33 -3.57
N PRO A 213 -0.30 4.72 -2.44
CA PRO A 213 -0.95 4.74 -1.15
C PRO A 213 -2.03 5.83 -1.07
N ALA A 214 -3.11 5.54 -0.33
CA ALA A 214 -4.00 6.58 0.15
C ALA A 214 -3.33 7.38 1.28
N ARG A 215 -3.75 8.62 1.49
CA ARG A 215 -3.31 9.42 2.65
C ARG A 215 -3.70 8.70 3.95
N CYS A 216 -2.73 8.29 4.72
CA CYS A 216 -2.95 7.47 5.91
C CYS A 216 -2.34 8.05 7.18
N MET A 217 -1.49 9.08 7.07
CA MET A 217 -0.83 9.71 8.21
C MET A 217 -0.67 11.22 8.02
N SER A 218 -0.43 11.94 9.12
CA SER A 218 -0.11 13.36 9.13
C SER A 218 1.32 13.62 8.65
N LEU A 219 1.58 14.82 8.14
CA LEU A 219 2.86 15.24 7.58
C LEU A 219 4.05 14.99 8.52
N ASN A 220 3.92 15.35 9.79
CA ASN A 220 5.00 15.16 10.77
C ASN A 220 5.39 13.69 10.95
N LEU A 221 4.45 12.74 10.78
CA LEU A 221 4.75 11.30 10.76
C LEU A 221 5.40 10.89 9.43
N ALA A 222 4.89 11.38 8.31
CA ALA A 222 5.49 11.09 7.01
C ALA A 222 6.97 11.53 6.97
N VAL A 223 7.30 12.70 7.47
CA VAL A 223 8.69 13.17 7.60
C VAL A 223 9.51 12.31 8.56
N ARG A 224 8.95 11.95 9.73
CA ARG A 224 9.63 11.13 10.75
C ARG A 224 10.00 9.73 10.27
N TYR A 225 9.19 9.16 9.39
CA TYR A 225 9.38 7.80 8.87
C TYR A 225 9.85 7.76 7.41
N ALA A 226 10.27 8.90 6.84
CA ALA A 226 10.75 9.00 5.46
C ALA A 226 12.01 8.16 5.18
N ASP A 227 12.74 7.79 6.20
CA ASP A 227 13.93 6.91 6.11
C ASP A 227 13.58 5.42 5.93
N VAL A 228 12.35 5.02 6.27
CA VAL A 228 11.91 3.62 6.21
C VAL A 228 10.67 3.41 5.32
N ILE A 229 9.92 4.46 4.98
CA ILE A 229 8.71 4.38 4.14
C ILE A 229 8.93 5.11 2.82
N ASN A 230 8.94 4.35 1.73
CA ASN A 230 9.02 4.84 0.37
C ASN A 230 7.62 4.82 -0.25
N SER A 231 7.10 5.98 -0.62
CA SER A 231 5.81 6.10 -1.33
C SER A 231 6.05 6.15 -2.83
N VAL A 232 5.45 5.20 -3.53
CA VAL A 232 5.56 5.07 -4.99
C VAL A 232 4.28 5.56 -5.62
N VAL A 233 4.35 6.67 -6.35
CA VAL A 233 3.20 7.30 -6.98
C VAL A 233 3.45 7.47 -8.47
N LEU A 234 2.50 7.06 -9.31
CA LEU A 234 2.53 7.35 -10.72
C LEU A 234 2.10 8.80 -10.94
N GLN A 235 3.00 9.64 -11.41
CA GLN A 235 2.68 10.98 -11.83
C GLN A 235 2.35 10.98 -13.33
N ALA A 236 1.05 10.90 -13.67
CA ALA A 236 0.62 11.10 -15.03
C ALA A 236 0.62 12.61 -15.34
N SER A 237 1.46 13.03 -16.27
CA SER A 237 1.36 14.37 -16.86
C SER A 237 0.07 14.43 -17.67
N TYR A 238 -0.91 15.23 -17.25
CA TYR A 238 -2.23 15.36 -17.90
C TYR A 238 -2.14 16.05 -19.27
N ARG A 239 -1.39 15.49 -20.20
CA ARG A 239 -1.37 16.05 -21.57
C ARG A 239 -2.14 15.27 -22.63
N PHE A 240 -2.61 14.06 -22.35
CA PHE A 240 -3.36 13.31 -23.36
C PHE A 240 -4.48 12.45 -22.77
N PHE A 241 -5.69 12.85 -23.01
CA PHE A 241 -6.88 12.00 -23.01
C PHE A 241 -6.76 11.08 -24.23
N PHE A 242 -6.31 9.84 -24.08
CA PHE A 242 -6.59 8.72 -25.00
C PHE A 242 -6.30 7.35 -24.37
N PRO A 243 -6.88 6.23 -24.92
CA PRO A 243 -7.41 5.12 -24.12
C PRO A 243 -6.37 4.11 -23.66
N ILE A 244 -6.71 3.48 -22.62
CA ILE A 244 -6.31 2.34 -21.75
C ILE A 244 -5.21 1.33 -22.21
N TYR A 245 -4.53 1.46 -23.33
CA TYR A 245 -3.67 0.38 -23.87
C TYR A 245 -2.17 0.68 -23.97
N LEU A 246 -1.66 1.74 -23.40
CA LEU A 246 -0.23 2.06 -23.53
C LEU A 246 0.32 2.78 -22.29
N VAL A 247 0.44 2.08 -21.17
CA VAL A 247 1.20 2.60 -20.01
C VAL A 247 2.01 1.46 -19.39
N VAL A 248 3.05 1.02 -20.07
CA VAL A 248 4.07 0.14 -19.47
C VAL A 248 5.43 0.81 -19.36
N ASP A 249 5.66 1.98 -19.98
CA ASP A 249 7.01 2.51 -20.14
C ASP A 249 7.37 3.78 -19.34
N GLU A 250 6.48 4.36 -18.53
CA GLU A 250 6.84 5.52 -17.70
C GLU A 250 6.28 5.42 -16.27
N PHE A 251 6.79 4.48 -15.47
CA PHE A 251 6.65 4.57 -14.02
C PHE A 251 7.63 5.61 -13.49
N ARG A 252 7.09 6.75 -13.05
CA ARG A 252 7.86 7.76 -12.33
C ARG A 252 7.64 7.57 -10.84
N ILE A 253 8.70 7.27 -10.13
CA ILE A 253 8.70 7.06 -8.70
C ILE A 253 9.12 8.34 -8.02
N LEU A 254 8.29 8.79 -7.11
CA LEU A 254 8.60 9.84 -6.17
C LEU A 254 8.92 9.20 -4.83
N CYS A 255 10.20 8.95 -4.61
CA CYS A 255 10.70 8.66 -3.28
C CYS A 255 10.95 9.97 -2.56
N LYS A 256 9.90 10.58 -2.03
CA LYS A 256 9.99 11.50 -0.89
C LYS A 256 8.61 11.64 -0.28
N SER A 257 8.55 11.45 1.02
CA SER A 257 7.40 11.55 1.92
C SER A 257 6.22 12.33 1.34
N LEU A 258 5.05 11.68 1.35
CA LEU A 258 3.77 12.35 1.18
C LEU A 258 3.67 13.53 2.15
N ILE A 259 4.06 14.70 1.70
CA ILE A 259 3.75 15.98 2.34
C ILE A 259 2.34 16.39 1.99
#